data_f83c69f8f67f25d3b1172a1699853215
#
_entry.id   f83c69f8f67f25d3b1172a1699853215
#
_cell.length_a   1.000
_cell.length_b   1.000
_cell.length_c   1.000
_cell.angle_alpha   90.00
_cell.angle_beta   90.00
_cell.angle_gamma   90.00
#
_symmetry.space_group_name_H-M   'P 1'
#
loop_
_entity.id
_entity.type
_entity.pdbx_description
1 polymer ?
#
loop_
_entity_poly.entity_id
_entity_poly.type
_entity_poly.pdbx_seq_one_letter_code
_entity_poly.pdbx_strand_id
1 'polypeptide(L)'
;MSVGRDPGAQNQLGNSGLLQLDSYLRWEAPATVSRVYIADNRIDGLPPPVPTTMSSSPYTFDAPDADVIVRAPLQQGSEELKDFHVHKVILSVASTLFCDMFSIPQPPQPVESDATLPTVKITESAGVFETFLRLIYPIEPPVIDSLQLVDHLLQLAGKYMATGVHTKLKRILMSPSFLEADPISVYAIACRANLDEEATLTIPHTFETDLVQDIPRDKLRMMTVESYHRLLVEHSLRRDRLVKVFYEVYKFQGGWHKLCFCAGWLEKEMRLQISNKPFIKRETLECLLSYSQAPSLSCSRDCPLTSKKSPGFLSDFMHKIYEM
;
A
#
# COMPACT_ATOMS: atom_id res chain seq x y z
N MET A 1 42.51 -15.78 52.35
CA MET A 1 41.06 -15.46 52.31
C MET A 1 40.62 -15.53 50.89
N SER A 2 39.99 -16.64 50.53
CA SER A 2 39.51 -17.00 49.19
C SER A 2 38.12 -16.48 48.99
N VAL A 3 37.86 -15.74 47.88
CA VAL A 3 36.54 -15.40 47.44
C VAL A 3 36.25 -16.16 46.16
N GLY A 4 35.25 -17.05 46.25
CA GLY A 4 34.83 -17.95 45.20
C GLY A 4 34.22 -17.21 44.01
N ARG A 5 34.51 -17.73 42.83
CA ARG A 5 33.81 -17.39 41.56
C ARG A 5 32.65 -18.34 41.41
N ASP A 6 31.49 -17.81 41.23
CA ASP A 6 30.27 -18.52 40.84
C ASP A 6 30.19 -18.56 39.29
N PRO A 7 30.09 -19.73 38.65
CA PRO A 7 29.88 -19.84 37.22
C PRO A 7 28.44 -20.27 36.95
N GLY A 8 27.60 -19.42 36.43
CA GLY A 8 26.24 -19.87 36.06
C GLY A 8 25.26 -18.79 35.65
N ALA A 9 25.50 -18.11 34.56
CA ALA A 9 24.43 -17.44 33.86
C ALA A 9 24.56 -17.75 32.35
N GLN A 10 24.07 -18.92 31.96
CA GLN A 10 23.86 -19.23 30.54
C GLN A 10 22.65 -18.47 30.03
N ASN A 11 22.89 -17.63 29.04
CA ASN A 11 21.89 -16.97 28.21
C ASN A 11 20.99 -18.02 27.55
N GLN A 12 19.76 -18.11 28.00
CA GLN A 12 18.64 -18.65 27.24
C GLN A 12 17.90 -17.46 26.57
N LEU A 13 18.44 -16.97 25.47
CA LEU A 13 17.65 -16.22 24.52
C LEU A 13 16.97 -17.23 23.62
N GLY A 14 15.72 -17.50 23.97
CA GLY A 14 14.86 -18.48 23.35
C GLY A 14 14.51 -18.11 21.91
N ASN A 15 14.55 -19.14 21.14
CA ASN A 15 14.22 -19.31 19.73
C ASN A 15 12.72 -19.17 19.43
N SER A 16 12.01 -18.25 20.08
CA SER A 16 10.54 -18.12 19.99
C SER A 16 10.08 -17.03 19.02
N GLY A 17 11.00 -16.23 18.45
CA GLY A 17 10.65 -15.13 17.54
C GLY A 17 10.56 -15.53 16.06
N LEU A 18 11.14 -16.68 15.67
CA LEU A 18 11.21 -17.10 14.27
C LEU A 18 10.02 -17.96 13.80
N LEU A 19 9.25 -18.52 14.72
CA LEU A 19 8.12 -19.39 14.37
C LEU A 19 6.78 -18.64 14.15
N GLN A 20 6.71 -17.37 14.50
CA GLN A 20 5.47 -16.60 14.40
C GLN A 20 5.37 -15.77 13.11
N LEU A 21 6.46 -15.65 12.33
CA LEU A 21 6.47 -14.94 11.05
C LEU A 21 6.05 -15.82 9.85
N ASP A 22 6.12 -17.14 9.98
CA ASP A 22 5.73 -18.06 8.91
C ASP A 22 4.21 -18.14 8.69
N SER A 23 3.40 -17.72 9.67
CA SER A 23 1.93 -17.74 9.54
C SER A 23 1.35 -16.51 8.83
N TYR A 24 2.10 -15.43 8.69
CA TYR A 24 1.66 -14.20 8.03
C TYR A 24 1.98 -14.11 6.53
N LEU A 25 2.70 -15.08 5.99
CA LEU A 25 3.16 -15.05 4.59
C LEU A 25 2.37 -15.98 3.67
N ARG A 26 1.24 -16.51 4.10
CA ARG A 26 0.33 -17.25 3.24
C ARG A 26 -0.58 -16.28 2.50
N TRP A 27 -0.08 -15.74 1.38
CA TRP A 27 -0.91 -15.10 0.37
C TRP A 27 -1.75 -16.19 -0.30
N GLU A 28 -3.00 -16.34 0.10
CA GLU A 28 -4.00 -17.02 -0.73
C GLU A 28 -4.46 -16.01 -1.79
N ALA A 29 -4.01 -16.20 -3.01
CA ALA A 29 -4.53 -15.46 -4.15
C ALA A 29 -6.05 -15.66 -4.19
N PRO A 30 -6.87 -14.60 -4.27
CA PRO A 30 -8.30 -14.76 -4.48
C PRO A 30 -8.50 -15.54 -5.78
N ALA A 31 -9.35 -16.57 -5.69
CA ALA A 31 -9.70 -17.45 -6.79
C ALA A 31 -9.95 -16.62 -8.06
N THR A 32 -9.30 -17.04 -9.13
CA THR A 32 -9.48 -16.56 -10.49
C THR A 32 -10.93 -16.23 -10.78
N VAL A 33 -11.21 -14.94 -10.95
CA VAL A 33 -12.46 -14.52 -11.60
C VAL A 33 -12.33 -14.96 -13.05
N SER A 34 -12.96 -16.07 -13.36
CA SER A 34 -13.13 -16.55 -14.73
C SER A 34 -13.73 -15.43 -15.56
N ARG A 35 -12.98 -14.97 -16.53
CA ARG A 35 -13.49 -14.13 -17.61
C ARG A 35 -14.56 -14.93 -18.34
N VAL A 36 -15.81 -14.68 -17.98
CA VAL A 36 -16.93 -15.16 -18.77
C VAL A 36 -16.93 -14.35 -20.07
N TYR A 37 -16.51 -14.98 -21.16
CA TYR A 37 -16.79 -14.50 -22.50
C TYR A 37 -18.29 -14.59 -22.69
N ILE A 38 -18.97 -13.45 -22.65
CA ILE A 38 -20.35 -13.35 -23.12
C ILE A 38 -20.27 -13.31 -24.64
N ALA A 39 -20.66 -14.44 -25.25
CA ALA A 39 -20.86 -14.51 -26.68
C ALA A 39 -21.96 -13.53 -27.09
N ASP A 40 -21.69 -12.82 -28.17
CA ASP A 40 -22.52 -11.83 -28.84
C ASP A 40 -23.84 -12.48 -29.31
N ASN A 41 -24.89 -12.39 -28.48
CA ASN A 41 -26.24 -12.68 -28.91
C ASN A 41 -26.94 -11.38 -29.24
N ARG A 42 -26.81 -10.92 -30.48
CA ARG A 42 -27.67 -9.88 -31.03
C ARG A 42 -29.10 -10.37 -31.05
N ILE A 43 -29.91 -9.83 -30.16
CA ILE A 43 -31.36 -9.84 -30.29
C ILE A 43 -31.73 -8.51 -30.98
N ASP A 44 -31.98 -8.58 -32.29
CA ASP A 44 -32.50 -7.44 -33.07
C ASP A 44 -33.91 -7.10 -32.56
N GLY A 45 -34.08 -5.88 -32.03
CA GLY A 45 -35.41 -5.35 -31.73
C GLY A 45 -35.60 -4.60 -30.42
N LEU A 46 -34.56 -4.36 -29.58
CA LEU A 46 -34.71 -3.46 -28.44
C LEU A 46 -34.29 -2.02 -28.85
N PRO A 47 -35.08 -0.99 -28.47
CA PRO A 47 -34.65 0.38 -28.63
C PRO A 47 -33.36 0.61 -27.84
N PRO A 48 -32.44 1.48 -28.30
CA PRO A 48 -31.20 1.74 -27.60
C PRO A 48 -31.49 2.19 -26.17
N PRO A 49 -30.69 1.74 -25.17
CA PRO A 49 -30.87 2.22 -23.80
C PRO A 49 -30.76 3.73 -23.80
N VAL A 50 -31.82 4.40 -23.35
CA VAL A 50 -31.82 5.85 -23.11
C VAL A 50 -30.63 6.12 -22.18
N PRO A 51 -29.71 7.03 -22.53
CA PRO A 51 -28.65 7.39 -21.60
C PRO A 51 -29.32 8.04 -20.39
N THR A 52 -29.45 7.28 -19.32
CA THR A 52 -29.82 7.82 -18.01
C THR A 52 -28.62 8.60 -17.50
N THR A 53 -28.38 9.77 -18.08
CA THR A 53 -27.62 10.80 -17.41
C THR A 53 -28.48 11.26 -16.24
N MET A 54 -28.47 10.50 -15.16
CA MET A 54 -28.76 11.04 -13.84
C MET A 54 -27.63 12.04 -13.57
N SER A 55 -27.85 13.28 -14.02
CA SER A 55 -27.13 14.44 -13.53
C SER A 55 -27.50 14.54 -12.05
N SER A 56 -26.77 13.83 -11.19
CA SER A 56 -26.80 14.12 -9.78
C SER A 56 -26.20 15.51 -9.63
N SER A 57 -27.07 16.51 -9.45
CA SER A 57 -26.65 17.84 -9.05
C SER A 57 -25.71 17.68 -7.86
N PRO A 58 -24.48 18.20 -7.90
CA PRO A 58 -23.55 18.02 -6.80
C PRO A 58 -24.21 18.60 -5.54
N TYR A 59 -24.30 17.78 -4.48
CA TYR A 59 -24.85 18.23 -3.21
C TYR A 59 -24.05 19.44 -2.74
N THR A 60 -24.74 20.58 -2.55
CA THR A 60 -24.17 21.81 -2.02
C THR A 60 -24.45 21.84 -0.51
N PHE A 61 -23.42 22.15 0.29
CA PHE A 61 -23.57 22.27 1.75
C PHE A 61 -24.15 23.65 2.11
N ASP A 62 -25.41 23.85 1.75
CA ASP A 62 -26.21 25.09 1.94
C ASP A 62 -27.60 24.78 2.55
N ALA A 63 -27.71 23.70 3.30
CA ALA A 63 -28.97 23.23 3.86
C ALA A 63 -29.64 24.33 4.73
N PRO A 64 -30.95 24.62 4.53
CA PRO A 64 -31.65 25.65 5.28
C PRO A 64 -31.87 25.28 6.76
N ASP A 65 -31.81 24.00 7.08
CA ASP A 65 -31.94 23.43 8.44
C ASP A 65 -30.59 23.21 9.15
N ALA A 66 -29.50 23.70 8.54
CA ALA A 66 -28.17 23.68 9.16
C ALA A 66 -28.19 24.47 10.48
N ASP A 67 -27.41 23.98 11.46
CA ASP A 67 -27.30 24.57 12.78
C ASP A 67 -25.89 25.08 13.14
N VAL A 68 -24.96 24.96 12.16
CA VAL A 68 -23.57 25.48 12.28
C VAL A 68 -23.02 25.80 10.88
N ILE A 69 -22.22 26.85 10.79
CA ILE A 69 -21.40 27.19 9.61
C ILE A 69 -19.97 26.77 9.87
N VAL A 70 -19.38 25.96 8.96
CA VAL A 70 -17.95 25.74 8.95
C VAL A 70 -17.35 26.58 7.82
N ARG A 71 -16.40 27.44 8.17
CA ARG A 71 -15.76 28.39 7.25
C ARG A 71 -14.35 27.95 6.94
N ALA A 72 -14.08 27.68 5.68
CA ALA A 72 -12.78 27.21 5.17
C ALA A 72 -12.19 28.19 4.15
N PRO A 73 -10.87 28.38 4.10
CA PRO A 73 -10.23 29.12 3.02
C PRO A 73 -10.38 28.39 1.69
N LEU A 74 -10.58 29.09 0.57
CA LEU A 74 -10.66 28.47 -0.76
C LEU A 74 -9.39 27.71 -1.09
N GLN A 75 -8.23 28.28 -0.77
CA GLN A 75 -6.92 27.66 -0.83
C GLN A 75 -6.19 27.89 0.48
N GLN A 76 -5.25 27.02 0.81
CA GLN A 76 -4.46 27.17 2.02
C GLN A 76 -3.72 28.52 2.02
N GLY A 77 -4.03 29.37 3.02
CA GLY A 77 -3.46 30.72 3.13
C GLY A 77 -4.17 31.80 2.33
N SER A 78 -5.30 31.49 1.65
CA SER A 78 -6.14 32.47 0.97
C SER A 78 -7.00 33.24 1.97
N GLU A 79 -7.25 34.52 1.68
CA GLU A 79 -8.25 35.34 2.39
C GLU A 79 -9.68 35.04 1.94
N GLU A 80 -9.86 34.46 0.76
CA GLU A 80 -11.16 34.07 0.26
C GLU A 80 -11.67 32.84 1.02
N LEU A 81 -12.89 32.93 1.54
CA LEU A 81 -13.50 31.94 2.41
C LEU A 81 -14.75 31.33 1.74
N LYS A 82 -14.97 30.05 1.99
CA LYS A 82 -16.20 29.34 1.64
C LYS A 82 -16.91 28.89 2.91
N ASP A 83 -18.19 29.14 2.98
CA ASP A 83 -19.05 28.72 4.07
C ASP A 83 -19.76 27.41 3.72
N PHE A 84 -19.74 26.47 4.67
CA PHE A 84 -20.47 25.21 4.60
C PHE A 84 -21.54 25.21 5.68
N HIS A 85 -22.79 25.21 5.29
CA HIS A 85 -23.93 25.09 6.20
C HIS A 85 -24.15 23.61 6.49
N VAL A 86 -23.88 23.18 7.72
CA VAL A 86 -23.80 21.78 8.11
C VAL A 86 -24.50 21.51 9.44
N HIS A 87 -24.63 20.23 9.79
CA HIS A 87 -25.38 19.79 10.98
C HIS A 87 -24.42 19.32 12.07
N LYS A 88 -24.48 19.91 13.26
CA LYS A 88 -23.68 19.53 14.41
C LYS A 88 -23.82 18.05 14.77
N VAL A 89 -25.04 17.51 14.67
CA VAL A 89 -25.29 16.10 14.98
C VAL A 89 -24.51 15.19 14.03
N ILE A 90 -24.46 15.46 12.75
CA ILE A 90 -23.73 14.64 11.77
C ILE A 90 -22.22 14.73 12.02
N LEU A 91 -21.71 15.95 12.24
CA LEU A 91 -20.29 16.14 12.56
C LEU A 91 -19.91 15.47 13.89
N SER A 92 -20.74 15.57 14.94
CA SER A 92 -20.49 14.99 16.24
C SER A 92 -20.47 13.46 16.21
N VAL A 93 -21.35 12.84 15.43
CA VAL A 93 -21.38 11.37 15.27
C VAL A 93 -20.14 10.88 14.50
N ALA A 94 -19.66 11.66 13.53
CA ALA A 94 -18.55 11.28 12.69
C ALA A 94 -17.17 11.58 13.30
N SER A 95 -17.08 12.53 14.23
CA SER A 95 -15.83 13.09 14.77
C SER A 95 -15.96 13.37 16.26
N THR A 96 -15.09 12.74 17.04
CA THR A 96 -15.04 13.01 18.49
C THR A 96 -14.59 14.43 18.79
N LEU A 97 -13.70 15.00 17.98
CA LEU A 97 -13.28 16.40 18.14
C LEU A 97 -14.44 17.38 17.95
N PHE A 98 -15.28 17.18 16.92
CA PHE A 98 -16.48 18.02 16.74
C PHE A 98 -17.49 17.79 17.85
N CYS A 99 -17.67 16.57 18.32
CA CYS A 99 -18.55 16.25 19.45
C CYS A 99 -18.12 17.03 20.70
N ASP A 100 -16.84 16.96 21.05
CA ASP A 100 -16.29 17.66 22.22
C ASP A 100 -16.42 19.19 22.07
N MET A 101 -16.07 19.72 20.89
CA MET A 101 -16.13 21.15 20.60
C MET A 101 -17.54 21.71 20.75
N PHE A 102 -18.56 20.99 20.25
CA PHE A 102 -19.95 21.43 20.35
C PHE A 102 -20.56 21.24 21.75
N SER A 103 -19.94 20.39 22.58
CA SER A 103 -20.35 20.19 23.98
C SER A 103 -19.87 21.29 24.91
N ILE A 104 -18.84 22.05 24.51
CA ILE A 104 -18.32 23.17 25.31
C ILE A 104 -19.31 24.34 25.24
N PRO A 105 -19.79 24.88 26.39
CA PRO A 105 -20.63 26.05 26.42
C PRO A 105 -19.93 27.23 25.74
N GLN A 106 -20.54 27.78 24.71
CA GLN A 106 -20.02 28.98 24.04
C GLN A 106 -20.42 30.22 24.85
N PRO A 107 -19.52 31.20 25.00
CA PRO A 107 -19.89 32.47 25.60
C PRO A 107 -21.03 33.12 24.79
N PRO A 108 -21.98 33.81 25.48
CA PRO A 108 -23.07 34.46 24.76
C PRO A 108 -22.49 35.43 23.75
N GLN A 109 -22.81 35.22 22.48
CA GLN A 109 -22.45 36.13 21.40
C GLN A 109 -23.18 37.46 21.65
N PRO A 110 -22.55 38.63 21.43
CA PRO A 110 -23.24 39.91 21.48
C PRO A 110 -24.45 39.83 20.53
N VAL A 111 -25.61 40.16 21.06
CA VAL A 111 -26.85 40.17 20.29
C VAL A 111 -26.82 41.42 19.35
N GLU A 112 -25.97 41.33 18.31
CA GLU A 112 -26.12 42.19 17.14
C GLU A 112 -27.03 41.45 16.15
N SER A 113 -28.23 42.02 16.00
CA SER A 113 -29.31 41.76 15.09
C SER A 113 -28.99 40.86 13.89
N ASP A 114 -29.73 39.84 13.78
CA ASP A 114 -29.89 38.73 12.83
C ASP A 114 -29.23 37.46 13.34
N ALA A 115 -30.07 36.43 13.49
CA ALA A 115 -29.71 35.12 14.04
C ALA A 115 -28.70 34.40 13.14
N THR A 116 -27.44 34.85 13.18
CA THR A 116 -26.37 34.19 12.46
C THR A 116 -25.98 32.91 13.17
N LEU A 117 -25.97 31.81 12.42
CA LEU A 117 -25.55 30.50 12.92
C LEU A 117 -24.13 30.58 13.51
N PRO A 118 -23.83 29.80 14.57
CA PRO A 118 -22.48 29.74 15.13
C PRO A 118 -21.50 29.30 14.02
N THR A 119 -20.38 30.01 13.92
CA THR A 119 -19.37 29.80 12.88
C THR A 119 -18.09 29.24 13.44
N VAL A 120 -17.62 28.12 12.87
CA VAL A 120 -16.34 27.49 13.16
C VAL A 120 -15.37 27.75 12.00
N LYS A 121 -14.23 28.35 12.28
CA LYS A 121 -13.17 28.56 11.28
C LYS A 121 -12.19 27.38 11.30
N ILE A 122 -11.87 26.88 10.11
CA ILE A 122 -10.88 25.82 9.90
C ILE A 122 -9.74 26.30 9.01
N THR A 123 -8.65 25.57 8.98
CA THR A 123 -7.43 25.94 8.24
C THR A 123 -7.25 25.19 6.93
N GLU A 124 -8.02 24.14 6.75
CA GLU A 124 -8.00 23.26 5.57
C GLU A 124 -8.67 23.95 4.39
N SER A 125 -8.16 23.66 3.17
CA SER A 125 -8.78 24.19 1.97
C SER A 125 -10.21 23.69 1.78
N ALA A 126 -11.08 24.55 1.26
CA ALA A 126 -12.49 24.25 1.06
C ALA A 126 -12.73 22.98 0.24
N GLY A 127 -11.92 22.72 -0.79
CA GLY A 127 -12.07 21.51 -1.61
C GLY A 127 -11.77 20.22 -0.87
N VAL A 128 -10.73 20.20 -0.04
CA VAL A 128 -10.40 19.03 0.80
C VAL A 128 -11.48 18.81 1.86
N PHE A 129 -11.91 19.90 2.51
CA PHE A 129 -12.95 19.81 3.54
C PHE A 129 -14.31 19.41 2.98
N GLU A 130 -14.68 19.89 1.79
CA GLU A 130 -15.89 19.45 1.10
C GLU A 130 -15.87 17.94 0.82
N THR A 131 -14.73 17.43 0.33
CA THR A 131 -14.56 15.98 0.11
C THR A 131 -14.68 15.20 1.42
N PHE A 132 -14.12 15.72 2.50
CA PHE A 132 -14.25 15.14 3.85
C PHE A 132 -15.71 15.11 4.32
N LEU A 133 -16.47 16.20 4.13
CA LEU A 133 -17.89 16.24 4.44
C LEU A 133 -18.69 15.20 3.63
N ARG A 134 -18.38 15.02 2.35
CA ARG A 134 -19.03 14.00 1.50
C ARG A 134 -18.76 12.57 1.98
N LEU A 135 -17.64 12.33 2.65
CA LEU A 135 -17.34 11.03 3.28
C LEU A 135 -18.11 10.80 4.59
N ILE A 136 -18.56 11.87 5.24
CA ILE A 136 -19.30 11.83 6.51
C ILE A 136 -20.81 11.77 6.26
N TYR A 137 -21.31 12.59 5.32
CA TYR A 137 -22.73 12.72 5.06
C TYR A 137 -23.31 11.48 4.37
N PRO A 138 -24.60 11.16 4.58
CA PRO A 138 -25.28 10.05 3.91
C PRO A 138 -25.67 10.41 2.46
N ILE A 139 -24.69 10.80 1.68
CA ILE A 139 -24.81 11.16 0.26
C ILE A 139 -23.85 10.31 -0.56
N GLU A 140 -23.95 10.40 -1.89
CA GLU A 140 -23.03 9.68 -2.76
C GLU A 140 -21.56 10.04 -2.45
N PRO A 141 -20.70 9.04 -2.14
CA PRO A 141 -19.32 9.30 -1.81
C PRO A 141 -18.57 9.85 -3.02
N PRO A 142 -17.58 10.75 -2.80
CA PRO A 142 -16.76 11.28 -3.88
C PRO A 142 -15.88 10.21 -4.48
N VAL A 143 -15.61 10.31 -5.78
CA VAL A 143 -14.55 9.55 -6.42
C VAL A 143 -13.20 10.15 -6.01
N ILE A 144 -12.32 9.34 -5.46
CA ILE A 144 -10.98 9.75 -5.01
C ILE A 144 -9.97 8.99 -5.86
N ASP A 145 -9.38 9.68 -6.83
CA ASP A 145 -8.43 9.15 -7.82
C ASP A 145 -6.99 9.66 -7.64
N SER A 146 -6.76 10.50 -6.62
CA SER A 146 -5.46 11.11 -6.35
C SER A 146 -4.91 10.67 -4.99
N LEU A 147 -3.67 10.14 -4.97
CA LEU A 147 -2.95 9.82 -3.74
C LEU A 147 -2.71 11.05 -2.88
N GLN A 148 -2.51 12.23 -3.46
CA GLN A 148 -2.37 13.48 -2.71
C GLN A 148 -3.65 13.82 -1.95
N LEU A 149 -4.81 13.62 -2.57
CA LEU A 149 -6.08 13.85 -1.90
C LEU A 149 -6.32 12.84 -0.78
N VAL A 150 -6.01 11.56 -1.01
CA VAL A 150 -6.07 10.51 0.05
C VAL A 150 -5.22 10.91 1.24
N ASP A 151 -4.01 11.37 1.00
CA ASP A 151 -3.08 11.79 2.04
C ASP A 151 -3.61 12.98 2.86
N HIS A 152 -4.08 14.03 2.21
CA HIS A 152 -4.68 15.17 2.90
C HIS A 152 -5.92 14.76 3.72
N LEU A 153 -6.76 13.89 3.16
CA LEU A 153 -7.95 13.39 3.85
C LEU A 153 -7.61 12.49 5.04
N LEU A 154 -6.55 11.67 4.97
CA LEU A 154 -6.07 10.87 6.11
C LEU A 154 -5.57 11.76 7.24
N GLN A 155 -4.80 12.81 6.92
CA GLN A 155 -4.37 13.80 7.90
C GLN A 155 -5.58 14.50 8.55
N LEU A 156 -6.57 14.83 7.74
CA LEU A 156 -7.80 15.45 8.21
C LEU A 156 -8.60 14.52 9.12
N ALA A 157 -8.77 13.27 8.71
CA ALA A 157 -9.46 12.24 9.49
C ALA A 157 -8.76 12.00 10.85
N GLY A 158 -7.43 12.03 10.86
CA GLY A 158 -6.63 11.97 12.09
C GLY A 158 -6.84 13.21 12.96
N LYS A 159 -6.75 14.42 12.39
CA LYS A 159 -6.95 15.69 13.11
C LYS A 159 -8.32 15.78 13.76
N TYR A 160 -9.36 15.40 13.04
CA TYR A 160 -10.75 15.46 13.53
C TYR A 160 -11.17 14.17 14.25
N MET A 161 -10.28 13.19 14.42
CA MET A 161 -10.58 11.90 15.05
C MET A 161 -11.81 11.22 14.41
N ALA A 162 -11.90 11.26 13.09
CA ALA A 162 -13.01 10.71 12.31
C ALA A 162 -12.69 9.26 11.89
N THR A 163 -12.81 8.32 12.82
CA THR A 163 -12.41 6.90 12.64
C THR A 163 -13.12 6.21 11.48
N GLY A 164 -14.40 6.52 11.25
CA GLY A 164 -15.17 5.97 10.11
C GLY A 164 -14.62 6.43 8.76
N VAL A 165 -14.24 7.70 8.64
CA VAL A 165 -13.60 8.25 7.43
C VAL A 165 -12.22 7.64 7.26
N HIS A 166 -11.43 7.56 8.32
CA HIS A 166 -10.10 6.95 8.32
C HIS A 166 -10.15 5.50 7.78
N THR A 167 -11.12 4.68 8.24
CA THR A 167 -11.30 3.31 7.76
C THR A 167 -11.67 3.25 6.26
N LYS A 168 -12.50 4.18 5.77
CA LYS A 168 -12.84 4.26 4.34
C LYS A 168 -11.58 4.59 3.51
N LEU A 169 -10.79 5.56 3.97
CA LEU A 169 -9.59 6.01 3.28
C LEU A 169 -8.49 4.95 3.25
N LYS A 170 -8.34 4.14 4.32
CA LYS A 170 -7.44 2.97 4.32
C LYS A 170 -7.76 2.03 3.14
N ARG A 171 -9.01 1.70 2.92
CA ARG A 171 -9.44 0.83 1.80
C ARG A 171 -9.16 1.46 0.44
N ILE A 172 -9.37 2.78 0.32
CA ILE A 172 -9.08 3.51 -0.93
C ILE A 172 -7.58 3.52 -1.19
N LEU A 173 -6.74 3.79 -0.18
CA LEU A 173 -5.29 3.79 -0.27
C LEU A 173 -4.76 2.44 -0.76
N MET A 174 -5.33 1.33 -0.27
CA MET A 174 -4.95 -0.03 -0.62
C MET A 174 -5.64 -0.56 -1.88
N SER A 175 -6.24 0.31 -2.71
CA SER A 175 -6.83 -0.13 -3.97
C SER A 175 -5.75 -0.63 -4.94
N PRO A 176 -6.05 -1.66 -5.76
CA PRO A 176 -5.11 -2.18 -6.75
C PRO A 176 -4.57 -1.10 -7.69
N SER A 177 -5.43 -0.15 -8.09
CA SER A 177 -5.03 0.95 -8.96
C SER A 177 -3.90 1.81 -8.40
N PHE A 178 -3.90 2.11 -7.11
CA PHE A 178 -2.83 2.87 -6.46
C PHE A 178 -1.60 2.01 -6.20
N LEU A 179 -1.78 0.75 -5.77
CA LEU A 179 -0.67 -0.16 -5.51
C LEU A 179 0.13 -0.49 -6.78
N GLU A 180 -0.53 -0.60 -7.94
CA GLU A 180 0.12 -0.85 -9.22
C GLU A 180 0.75 0.42 -9.81
N ALA A 181 0.10 1.58 -9.66
CA ALA A 181 0.57 2.82 -10.24
C ALA A 181 1.76 3.44 -9.46
N ASP A 182 1.70 3.46 -8.13
CA ASP A 182 2.70 4.12 -7.30
C ASP A 182 2.80 3.53 -5.87
N PRO A 183 3.35 2.32 -5.73
CA PRO A 183 3.46 1.65 -4.44
C PRO A 183 4.36 2.41 -3.44
N ILE A 184 5.33 3.18 -3.91
CA ILE A 184 6.22 3.97 -3.05
C ILE A 184 5.45 5.08 -2.35
N SER A 185 4.58 5.81 -3.07
CA SER A 185 3.74 6.84 -2.46
C SER A 185 2.70 6.25 -1.53
N VAL A 186 2.10 5.10 -1.87
CA VAL A 186 1.18 4.37 -0.98
C VAL A 186 1.88 4.00 0.33
N TYR A 187 3.09 3.44 0.25
CA TYR A 187 3.91 3.10 1.42
C TYR A 187 4.21 4.35 2.28
N ALA A 188 4.64 5.44 1.65
CA ALA A 188 4.98 6.69 2.34
C ALA A 188 3.77 7.28 3.08
N ILE A 189 2.60 7.29 2.43
CA ILE A 189 1.34 7.78 3.00
C ILE A 189 0.92 6.88 4.18
N ALA A 190 0.98 5.56 4.02
CA ALA A 190 0.66 4.60 5.07
C ALA A 190 1.54 4.82 6.32
N CYS A 191 2.87 4.95 6.14
CA CYS A 191 3.79 5.25 7.23
C CYS A 191 3.46 6.56 7.94
N ARG A 192 3.18 7.63 7.17
CA ARG A 192 2.84 8.95 7.73
C ARG A 192 1.53 8.96 8.49
N ALA A 193 0.57 8.18 8.04
CA ALA A 193 -0.74 8.05 8.69
C ALA A 193 -0.74 7.02 9.84
N ASN A 194 0.43 6.45 10.22
CA ASN A 194 0.60 5.39 11.23
C ASN A 194 -0.25 4.14 10.92
N LEU A 195 -0.31 3.76 9.64
CA LEU A 195 -0.99 2.58 9.12
C LEU A 195 0.02 1.44 8.93
N ASP A 196 0.50 0.86 10.03
CA ASP A 196 1.62 -0.11 10.01
C ASP A 196 1.29 -1.39 9.25
N GLU A 197 0.04 -1.86 9.31
CA GLU A 197 -0.43 -3.02 8.55
C GLU A 197 -0.40 -2.74 7.05
N GLU A 198 -0.99 -1.63 6.61
CA GLU A 198 -1.04 -1.21 5.21
C GLU A 198 0.37 -0.93 4.66
N ALA A 199 1.22 -0.29 5.46
CA ALA A 199 2.62 -0.10 5.11
C ALA A 199 3.32 -1.45 4.87
N THR A 200 3.13 -2.42 5.75
CA THR A 200 3.71 -3.76 5.61
C THR A 200 3.20 -4.48 4.36
N LEU A 201 1.88 -4.43 4.11
CA LEU A 201 1.25 -5.03 2.94
C LEU A 201 1.68 -4.38 1.62
N THR A 202 2.11 -3.12 1.65
CA THR A 202 2.58 -2.40 0.46
C THR A 202 4.02 -2.77 0.06
N ILE A 203 4.86 -3.23 1.01
CA ILE A 203 6.28 -3.51 0.74
C ILE A 203 6.50 -4.44 -0.46
N PRO A 204 5.79 -5.57 -0.64
CA PRO A 204 5.98 -6.43 -1.79
C PRO A 204 5.76 -5.74 -3.15
N HIS A 205 4.86 -4.78 -3.22
CA HIS A 205 4.59 -4.01 -4.44
C HIS A 205 5.72 -3.05 -4.80
N THR A 206 6.62 -2.74 -3.85
CA THR A 206 7.78 -1.86 -4.09
C THR A 206 8.99 -2.59 -4.67
N PHE A 207 9.00 -3.92 -4.72
CA PHE A 207 10.18 -4.70 -5.10
C PHE A 207 10.63 -4.49 -6.55
N GLU A 208 9.77 -3.98 -7.42
CA GLU A 208 10.12 -3.59 -8.79
C GLU A 208 10.82 -2.22 -8.88
N THR A 209 10.89 -1.48 -7.77
CA THR A 209 11.50 -0.14 -7.73
C THR A 209 12.92 -0.20 -7.21
N ASP A 210 13.85 0.51 -7.87
CA ASP A 210 15.17 0.78 -7.31
C ASP A 210 15.04 1.91 -6.26
N LEU A 211 15.18 1.54 -4.99
CA LEU A 211 15.00 2.48 -3.89
C LEU A 211 16.04 3.62 -3.88
N VAL A 212 17.17 3.44 -4.55
CA VAL A 212 18.26 4.44 -4.58
C VAL A 212 18.15 5.37 -5.78
N GLN A 213 17.75 4.84 -6.95
CA GLN A 213 17.77 5.59 -8.20
C GLN A 213 16.40 6.08 -8.65
N ASP A 214 15.34 5.28 -8.42
CA ASP A 214 14.02 5.55 -8.99
C ASP A 214 13.10 6.37 -8.05
N ILE A 215 13.49 6.61 -6.78
CA ILE A 215 12.65 7.38 -5.86
C ILE A 215 12.93 8.88 -5.97
N PRO A 216 11.96 9.68 -6.41
CA PRO A 216 12.07 11.14 -6.45
C PRO A 216 12.23 11.75 -5.04
N ARG A 217 12.89 12.91 -4.97
CA ARG A 217 13.18 13.58 -3.68
C ARG A 217 11.93 14.00 -2.91
N ASP A 218 10.86 14.33 -3.60
CA ASP A 218 9.57 14.69 -3.01
C ASP A 218 8.96 13.50 -2.24
N LYS A 219 9.03 12.29 -2.80
CA LYS A 219 8.57 11.06 -2.13
C LYS A 219 9.44 10.73 -0.92
N LEU A 220 10.76 10.90 -1.02
CA LEU A 220 11.66 10.73 0.14
C LEU A 220 11.33 11.69 1.29
N ARG A 221 10.89 12.91 0.98
CA ARG A 221 10.46 13.87 2.01
C ARG A 221 9.18 13.46 2.75
N MET A 222 8.37 12.60 2.16
CA MET A 222 7.16 12.05 2.78
C MET A 222 7.46 10.94 3.79
N MET A 223 8.66 10.35 3.73
CA MET A 223 9.09 9.25 4.59
C MET A 223 9.94 9.74 5.76
N THR A 224 9.84 9.06 6.90
CA THR A 224 10.83 9.17 7.95
C THR A 224 12.07 8.35 7.60
N VAL A 225 13.21 8.67 8.20
CA VAL A 225 14.44 7.86 8.05
C VAL A 225 14.19 6.41 8.46
N GLU A 226 13.39 6.20 9.49
CA GLU A 226 13.04 4.86 9.99
C GLU A 226 12.21 4.07 8.98
N SER A 227 11.17 4.67 8.39
CA SER A 227 10.33 4.02 7.38
C SER A 227 11.14 3.69 6.11
N TYR A 228 12.01 4.58 5.67
CA TYR A 228 12.89 4.32 4.53
C TYR A 228 13.92 3.22 4.84
N HIS A 229 14.53 3.24 6.04
CA HIS A 229 15.43 2.18 6.48
C HIS A 229 14.73 0.81 6.52
N ARG A 230 13.50 0.75 7.06
CA ARG A 230 12.68 -0.47 7.05
C ARG A 230 12.50 -1.01 5.63
N LEU A 231 12.19 -0.15 4.68
CA LEU A 231 12.03 -0.54 3.28
C LEU A 231 13.33 -1.11 2.68
N LEU A 232 14.48 -0.49 2.96
CA LEU A 232 15.79 -0.98 2.54
C LEU A 232 16.11 -2.37 3.13
N VAL A 233 15.79 -2.59 4.40
CA VAL A 233 15.99 -3.88 5.07
C VAL A 233 15.12 -4.96 4.42
N GLU A 234 13.85 -4.69 4.17
CA GLU A 234 12.95 -5.66 3.53
C GLU A 234 13.39 -6.00 2.10
N HIS A 235 13.85 -5.01 1.33
CA HIS A 235 14.45 -5.25 0.02
C HIS A 235 15.71 -6.13 0.11
N SER A 236 16.56 -5.92 1.12
CA SER A 236 17.74 -6.76 1.35
C SER A 236 17.37 -8.19 1.70
N LEU A 237 16.43 -8.36 2.64
CA LEU A 237 15.93 -9.68 3.03
C LEU A 237 15.29 -10.43 1.86
N ARG A 238 14.57 -9.73 1.01
CA ARG A 238 13.98 -10.33 -0.21
C ARG A 238 15.07 -10.82 -1.17
N ARG A 239 16.13 -10.04 -1.40
CA ARG A 239 17.30 -10.48 -2.20
C ARG A 239 17.93 -11.77 -1.66
N ASP A 240 18.14 -11.80 -0.34
CA ASP A 240 18.74 -12.97 0.30
C ASP A 240 17.85 -14.22 0.20
N ARG A 241 16.53 -14.04 0.34
CA ARG A 241 15.57 -15.13 0.14
C ARG A 241 15.60 -15.68 -1.29
N LEU A 242 15.63 -14.80 -2.30
CA LEU A 242 15.71 -15.20 -3.71
C LEU A 242 16.94 -16.05 -3.99
N VAL A 243 18.11 -15.64 -3.45
CA VAL A 243 19.34 -16.40 -3.59
C VAL A 243 19.25 -17.74 -2.83
N LYS A 244 18.67 -17.75 -1.64
CA LYS A 244 18.49 -18.98 -0.85
C LYS A 244 17.62 -19.98 -1.59
N VAL A 245 16.51 -19.55 -2.18
CA VAL A 245 15.63 -20.42 -2.98
C VAL A 245 16.37 -21.02 -4.16
N PHE A 246 17.23 -20.25 -4.83
CA PHE A 246 18.07 -20.78 -5.90
C PHE A 246 18.91 -21.97 -5.41
N TYR A 247 19.59 -21.84 -4.27
CA TYR A 247 20.40 -22.92 -3.71
C TYR A 247 19.57 -24.12 -3.26
N GLU A 248 18.39 -23.92 -2.70
CA GLU A 248 17.51 -24.99 -2.25
C GLU A 248 17.03 -25.82 -3.46
N VAL A 249 16.56 -25.18 -4.51
CA VAL A 249 16.11 -25.87 -5.72
C VAL A 249 17.28 -26.58 -6.43
N TYR A 250 18.45 -25.92 -6.48
CA TYR A 250 19.65 -26.54 -7.06
C TYR A 250 20.07 -27.80 -6.31
N LYS A 251 20.05 -27.79 -4.97
CA LYS A 251 20.36 -28.97 -4.14
C LYS A 251 19.35 -30.08 -4.32
N PHE A 252 18.06 -29.74 -4.35
CA PHE A 252 16.97 -30.71 -4.51
C PHE A 252 17.07 -31.48 -5.84
N GLN A 253 17.47 -30.82 -6.90
CA GLN A 253 17.64 -31.41 -8.23
C GLN A 253 18.96 -32.24 -8.39
N GLY A 254 19.65 -32.54 -7.31
CA GLY A 254 20.85 -33.37 -7.31
C GLY A 254 22.16 -32.65 -7.55
N GLY A 255 22.20 -31.35 -7.37
CA GLY A 255 23.43 -30.54 -7.40
C GLY A 255 24.28 -30.75 -6.16
N TRP A 256 25.21 -31.70 -6.19
CA TRP A 256 26.04 -32.10 -5.06
C TRP A 256 27.25 -31.15 -4.84
N HIS A 257 27.33 -30.53 -3.67
CA HIS A 257 28.48 -29.92 -3.00
C HIS A 257 29.24 -28.76 -3.67
N LYS A 258 29.26 -28.63 -5.00
CA LYS A 258 29.83 -27.47 -5.68
C LYS A 258 28.94 -27.08 -6.86
N LEU A 259 28.65 -25.77 -6.97
CA LEU A 259 27.99 -25.22 -8.15
C LEU A 259 28.82 -25.55 -9.40
N CYS A 260 28.22 -26.17 -10.40
CA CYS A 260 28.82 -26.29 -11.71
C CYS A 260 28.99 -24.91 -12.34
N PHE A 261 29.77 -24.81 -13.40
CA PHE A 261 30.02 -23.55 -14.10
C PHE A 261 28.72 -22.84 -14.49
N CYS A 262 27.75 -23.56 -15.05
CA CYS A 262 26.45 -23.01 -15.47
C CYS A 262 25.65 -22.47 -14.27
N ALA A 263 25.62 -23.20 -13.18
CA ALA A 263 24.89 -22.79 -11.97
C ALA A 263 25.57 -21.60 -11.30
N GLY A 264 26.90 -21.55 -11.26
CA GLY A 264 27.66 -20.42 -10.75
C GLY A 264 27.47 -19.16 -11.62
N TRP A 265 27.43 -19.34 -12.94
CA TRP A 265 27.12 -18.24 -13.85
C TRP A 265 25.69 -17.74 -13.65
N LEU A 266 24.70 -18.63 -13.57
CA LEU A 266 23.30 -18.26 -13.35
C LEU A 266 23.11 -17.55 -12.02
N GLU A 267 23.74 -18.03 -10.96
CA GLU A 267 23.71 -17.37 -9.65
C GLU A 267 24.29 -15.95 -9.72
N LYS A 268 25.45 -15.80 -10.37
CA LYS A 268 26.09 -14.48 -10.53
C LYS A 268 25.20 -13.53 -11.31
N GLU A 269 24.59 -13.99 -12.40
CA GLU A 269 23.68 -13.18 -13.22
C GLU A 269 22.40 -12.82 -12.46
N MET A 270 21.81 -13.76 -11.75
CA MET A 270 20.66 -13.48 -10.86
C MET A 270 21.00 -12.41 -9.82
N ARG A 271 22.14 -12.55 -9.13
CA ARG A 271 22.59 -11.54 -8.14
C ARG A 271 22.73 -10.17 -8.75
N LEU A 272 23.22 -10.10 -9.99
CA LEU A 272 23.34 -8.85 -10.73
C LEU A 272 21.96 -8.25 -11.02
N GLN A 273 21.01 -9.08 -11.49
CA GLN A 273 19.65 -8.64 -11.80
C GLN A 273 18.89 -8.14 -10.56
N ILE A 274 19.05 -8.83 -9.43
CA ILE A 274 18.37 -8.45 -8.17
C ILE A 274 19.14 -7.43 -7.32
N SER A 275 20.29 -6.95 -7.77
CA SER A 275 21.17 -6.07 -6.97
C SER A 275 20.46 -4.82 -6.48
N ASN A 276 19.73 -4.17 -7.36
CA ASN A 276 19.02 -2.92 -7.09
C ASN A 276 17.51 -3.14 -6.83
N LYS A 277 16.91 -4.08 -7.56
CA LYS A 277 15.48 -4.42 -7.48
C LYS A 277 15.34 -5.88 -7.08
N PRO A 278 14.82 -6.20 -5.89
CA PRO A 278 14.69 -7.59 -5.45
C PRO A 278 13.51 -8.30 -6.12
N PHE A 279 13.44 -8.16 -7.43
CA PHE A 279 12.43 -8.70 -8.30
C PHE A 279 13.05 -9.21 -9.61
N ILE A 280 12.59 -10.34 -10.09
CA ILE A 280 12.98 -10.90 -11.39
C ILE A 280 11.70 -11.16 -12.17
N LYS A 281 11.57 -10.54 -13.35
CA LYS A 281 10.46 -10.84 -14.26
C LYS A 281 10.57 -12.27 -14.77
N ARG A 282 9.44 -12.89 -14.98
CA ARG A 282 9.35 -14.29 -15.47
C ARG A 282 10.12 -14.46 -16.77
N GLU A 283 9.92 -13.56 -17.72
CA GLU A 283 10.58 -13.58 -19.02
C GLU A 283 12.10 -13.48 -18.91
N THR A 284 12.58 -12.64 -17.99
CA THR A 284 14.03 -12.49 -17.71
C THR A 284 14.60 -13.79 -17.15
N LEU A 285 13.91 -14.42 -16.21
CA LEU A 285 14.35 -15.68 -15.62
C LEU A 285 14.35 -16.82 -16.67
N GLU A 286 13.34 -16.93 -17.50
CA GLU A 286 13.26 -17.88 -18.60
C GLU A 286 14.41 -17.65 -19.61
N CYS A 287 14.71 -16.40 -19.93
CA CYS A 287 15.84 -16.04 -20.78
C CYS A 287 17.17 -16.46 -20.16
N LEU A 288 17.44 -16.13 -18.90
CA LEU A 288 18.67 -16.53 -18.20
C LEU A 288 18.84 -18.05 -18.15
N LEU A 289 17.78 -18.78 -17.94
CA LEU A 289 17.79 -20.23 -17.91
C LEU A 289 18.04 -20.82 -19.30
N SER A 290 17.49 -20.26 -20.36
CA SER A 290 17.76 -20.69 -21.73
C SER A 290 19.24 -20.44 -22.11
N TYR A 291 19.83 -19.32 -21.69
CA TYR A 291 21.26 -19.05 -21.89
C TYR A 291 22.15 -20.05 -21.13
N SER A 292 21.78 -20.46 -19.92
CA SER A 292 22.54 -21.46 -19.15
C SER A 292 22.59 -22.82 -19.82
N GLN A 293 21.67 -23.12 -20.73
CA GLN A 293 21.62 -24.35 -21.53
C GLN A 293 22.37 -24.24 -22.87
N ALA A 294 22.97 -23.09 -23.18
CA ALA A 294 23.69 -22.90 -24.44
C ALA A 294 24.87 -23.87 -24.60
N PRO A 295 25.11 -24.45 -25.77
CA PRO A 295 26.21 -25.39 -26.02
C PRO A 295 27.60 -24.83 -25.74
N SER A 296 27.75 -23.48 -25.76
CA SER A 296 28.99 -22.79 -25.46
C SER A 296 29.42 -22.84 -23.99
N LEU A 297 28.47 -23.15 -23.09
CA LEU A 297 28.76 -23.36 -21.66
C LEU A 297 28.97 -24.88 -21.46
N SER A 298 30.21 -25.35 -21.69
CA SER A 298 30.55 -26.76 -21.50
C SER A 298 30.43 -27.17 -20.03
N CYS A 299 29.31 -27.76 -19.68
CA CYS A 299 29.07 -28.31 -18.36
C CYS A 299 29.09 -29.83 -18.39
N SER A 300 29.31 -30.46 -17.23
CA SER A 300 29.26 -31.94 -17.10
C SER A 300 27.87 -32.47 -17.47
N ARG A 301 27.81 -33.73 -17.94
CA ARG A 301 26.56 -34.42 -18.32
C ARG A 301 25.52 -34.48 -17.18
N ASP A 302 25.97 -34.28 -15.94
CA ASP A 302 25.15 -34.36 -14.72
C ASP A 302 24.69 -32.98 -14.20
N CYS A 303 24.87 -31.91 -14.98
CA CYS A 303 24.40 -30.59 -14.56
C CYS A 303 22.86 -30.53 -14.57
N PRO A 304 22.20 -30.19 -13.45
CA PRO A 304 20.75 -30.09 -13.34
C PRO A 304 20.13 -29.11 -14.34
N LEU A 305 20.87 -28.05 -14.71
CA LEU A 305 20.37 -27.01 -15.64
C LEU A 305 20.43 -27.45 -17.10
N THR A 306 21.36 -28.32 -17.47
CA THR A 306 21.59 -28.75 -18.87
C THR A 306 21.09 -30.15 -19.15
N SER A 307 20.80 -30.94 -18.13
CA SER A 307 20.36 -32.33 -18.26
C SER A 307 18.91 -32.39 -18.73
N LYS A 308 18.66 -33.16 -19.82
CA LYS A 308 17.31 -33.52 -20.27
C LYS A 308 16.49 -34.28 -19.22
N LYS A 309 17.12 -34.68 -18.11
CA LYS A 309 16.52 -35.44 -17.01
C LYS A 309 15.85 -34.57 -15.94
N SER A 310 16.02 -33.24 -15.98
CA SER A 310 15.41 -32.32 -14.99
C SER A 310 14.60 -31.21 -15.64
N PRO A 311 13.50 -31.54 -16.33
CA PRO A 311 12.62 -30.51 -16.87
C PRO A 311 11.92 -29.67 -15.78
N GLY A 312 12.00 -30.11 -14.50
CA GLY A 312 11.33 -29.49 -13.36
C GLY A 312 12.06 -28.33 -12.71
N PHE A 313 13.40 -28.14 -12.93
CA PHE A 313 14.15 -27.10 -12.23
C PHE A 313 13.54 -25.71 -12.44
N LEU A 314 13.24 -25.35 -13.68
CA LEU A 314 12.63 -24.08 -14.01
C LEU A 314 11.24 -23.93 -13.34
N SER A 315 10.41 -24.96 -13.47
CA SER A 315 9.09 -24.98 -12.87
C SER A 315 9.13 -24.84 -11.36
N ASP A 316 9.97 -25.64 -10.69
CA ASP A 316 10.12 -25.62 -9.23
C ASP A 316 10.70 -24.30 -8.73
N PHE A 317 11.67 -23.75 -9.46
CA PHE A 317 12.29 -22.49 -9.10
C PHE A 317 11.33 -21.33 -9.29
N MET A 318 10.60 -21.29 -10.42
CA MET A 318 9.57 -20.30 -10.69
C MET A 318 8.46 -20.36 -9.64
N HIS A 319 7.95 -21.57 -9.37
CA HIS A 319 6.91 -21.77 -8.36
C HIS A 319 7.34 -21.23 -6.99
N LYS A 320 8.52 -21.60 -6.50
CA LYS A 320 9.03 -21.11 -5.22
C LYS A 320 9.28 -19.60 -5.15
N ILE A 321 9.71 -18.98 -6.26
CA ILE A 321 9.93 -17.52 -6.31
C ILE A 321 8.63 -16.74 -6.26
N TYR A 322 7.60 -17.21 -6.98
CA TYR A 322 6.32 -16.50 -7.07
C TYR A 322 5.34 -16.86 -5.96
N GLU A 323 5.63 -17.89 -5.16
CA GLU A 323 4.89 -18.21 -3.93
C GLU A 323 5.43 -17.49 -2.68
N MET A 324 6.59 -16.84 -2.77
CA MET A 324 7.19 -16.03 -1.70
C MET A 324 6.69 -14.58 -1.71
#